data_664ca7b1250afa2306e5c5324e992353
#
_entry.id   664ca7b1250afa2306e5c5324e992353
#
_cell.length_a   1.000
_cell.length_b   1.000
_cell.length_c   1.000
_cell.angle_alpha   90.00
_cell.angle_beta   90.00
_cell.angle_gamma   90.00
#
_symmetry.space_group_name_H-M   'P 1'
#
loop_
_entity.id
_entity.type
_entity.pdbx_description
1 polymer ?
#
loop_
_entity_poly.entity_id
_entity_poly.type
_entity_poly.pdbx_seq_one_letter_code
_entity_poly.pdbx_strand_id
1 'polypeptide(L)'
;EVVSKKLQGQIIQAIETSKYQGYYLNRQDIFFSQALKYGETGSIKLLRLAKKAAGKFTRSVHETWQIQGRVGELEAPLMHYKDNLTTSFISKITSYGLLDSQELVSENKPFSYFKLLFFPLAKFIQNYLFKRGLQDGILGLFHAYLMSLQSLSVRVFQWQNKRVRP
;
A
#
# COMPACT_ATOMS: atom_id res chain seq x y z
N GLU A 1 -2.82 0.83 14.25
CA GLU A 1 -3.76 -0.21 13.80
C GLU A 1 -4.61 -0.67 14.99
N VAL A 2 -5.91 -0.92 14.76
CA VAL A 2 -6.86 -1.33 15.81
C VAL A 2 -7.62 -2.58 15.36
N VAL A 3 -7.66 -3.58 16.25
CA VAL A 3 -8.39 -4.82 16.05
C VAL A 3 -9.81 -4.65 16.62
N SER A 4 -10.82 -4.72 15.76
CA SER A 4 -12.22 -4.68 16.19
C SER A 4 -12.61 -5.98 16.94
N LYS A 5 -13.66 -5.94 17.77
CA LYS A 5 -14.20 -7.15 18.43
C LYS A 5 -14.56 -8.25 17.43
N LYS A 6 -15.09 -7.88 16.25
CA LYS A 6 -15.41 -8.83 15.18
C LYS A 6 -14.13 -9.49 14.62
N LEU A 7 -13.08 -8.72 14.36
CA LEU A 7 -11.81 -9.25 13.89
C LEU A 7 -11.15 -10.14 14.95
N GLN A 8 -11.20 -9.74 16.22
CA GLN A 8 -10.70 -10.54 17.33
C GLN A 8 -11.37 -11.93 17.38
N GLY A 9 -12.70 -11.99 17.27
CA GLY A 9 -13.43 -13.27 17.21
C GLY A 9 -13.00 -14.14 16.03
N GLN A 10 -12.81 -13.55 14.84
CA GLN A 10 -12.32 -14.28 13.66
C GLN A 10 -10.88 -14.78 13.83
N ILE A 11 -10.02 -14.01 14.48
CA ILE A 11 -8.63 -14.43 14.78
C ILE A 11 -8.64 -15.64 15.73
N ILE A 12 -9.42 -15.60 16.80
CA ILE A 12 -9.53 -16.73 17.76
C ILE A 12 -10.01 -17.98 17.03
N GLN A 13 -11.09 -17.89 16.26
CA GLN A 13 -11.62 -19.01 15.48
C GLN A 13 -10.59 -19.55 14.47
N ALA A 14 -9.83 -18.67 13.82
CA ALA A 14 -8.79 -19.05 12.88
C ALA A 14 -7.63 -19.83 13.55
N ILE A 15 -7.29 -19.45 14.79
CA ILE A 15 -6.25 -20.15 15.58
C ILE A 15 -6.76 -21.52 16.03
N GLU A 16 -7.99 -21.61 16.54
CA GLU A 16 -8.60 -22.85 17.02
C GLU A 16 -8.76 -23.87 15.90
N THR A 17 -9.27 -23.46 14.75
CA THR A 17 -9.48 -24.37 13.61
C THR A 17 -8.19 -24.79 12.95
N SER A 18 -7.12 -24.02 13.09
CA SER A 18 -5.77 -24.28 12.51
C SER A 18 -5.77 -24.68 11.02
N LYS A 19 -6.81 -24.31 10.28
CA LYS A 19 -7.07 -24.75 8.89
C LYS A 19 -6.00 -24.25 7.90
N TYR A 20 -5.43 -23.07 8.17
CA TYR A 20 -4.47 -22.40 7.29
C TYR A 20 -3.17 -22.11 8.04
N GLN A 21 -2.08 -21.94 7.31
CA GLN A 21 -0.78 -21.57 7.87
C GLN A 21 -0.65 -20.04 8.08
N GLY A 22 -1.47 -19.25 7.39
CA GLY A 22 -1.55 -17.81 7.55
C GLY A 22 -2.86 -17.27 7.01
N TYR A 23 -3.13 -15.98 7.28
CA TYR A 23 -4.35 -15.31 6.87
C TYR A 23 -4.06 -13.89 6.38
N TYR A 24 -4.66 -13.54 5.25
CA TYR A 24 -4.77 -12.16 4.81
C TYR A 24 -5.81 -11.42 5.62
N LEU A 25 -5.49 -10.17 5.98
CA LEU A 25 -6.40 -9.22 6.57
C LEU A 25 -6.59 -8.04 5.61
N ASN A 26 -7.81 -7.60 5.45
CA ASN A 26 -8.12 -6.38 4.72
C ASN A 26 -7.80 -5.18 5.63
N ARG A 27 -6.88 -4.30 5.22
CA ARG A 27 -6.60 -3.06 5.94
C ARG A 27 -7.57 -1.97 5.47
N GLN A 28 -8.24 -1.32 6.41
CA GLN A 28 -9.08 -0.17 6.17
C GLN A 28 -8.43 1.09 6.72
N ASP A 29 -8.00 1.96 5.84
CA ASP A 29 -7.45 3.26 6.22
C ASP A 29 -8.59 4.22 6.60
N ILE A 30 -8.45 4.87 7.77
CA ILE A 30 -9.41 5.84 8.30
C ILE A 30 -8.70 7.17 8.48
N PHE A 31 -9.24 8.21 7.85
CA PHE A 31 -8.77 9.58 7.94
C PHE A 31 -9.89 10.47 8.45
N PHE A 32 -9.63 11.29 9.46
CA PHE A 32 -10.63 12.20 10.03
C PHE A 32 -11.97 11.51 10.30
N SER A 33 -11.93 10.33 10.90
CA SER A 33 -13.09 9.46 11.20
C SER A 33 -13.84 8.93 9.97
N GLN A 34 -13.35 9.15 8.77
CA GLN A 34 -13.91 8.62 7.53
C GLN A 34 -13.05 7.48 6.97
N ALA A 35 -13.67 6.34 6.67
CA ALA A 35 -13.01 5.22 6.04
C ALA A 35 -12.84 5.46 4.53
N LEU A 36 -11.61 5.30 4.02
CA LEU A 36 -11.37 5.22 2.58
C LEU A 36 -11.73 3.82 2.08
N LYS A 37 -12.73 3.73 1.22
CA LYS A 37 -13.24 2.46 0.68
C LYS A 37 -12.77 2.20 -0.75
N TYR A 38 -12.32 3.21 -1.43
CA TYR A 38 -11.97 3.21 -2.84
C TYR A 38 -10.52 3.65 -3.06
N GLY A 39 -10.14 3.81 -4.31
CA GLY A 39 -8.76 4.11 -4.64
C GLY A 39 -7.83 2.92 -4.37
N GLU A 40 -6.55 3.20 -4.30
CA GLU A 40 -5.52 2.16 -4.10
C GLU A 40 -5.49 1.62 -2.67
N THR A 41 -5.95 2.42 -1.71
CA THR A 41 -6.02 2.03 -0.29
C THR A 41 -7.29 1.27 0.07
N GLY A 42 -8.31 1.30 -0.78
CA GLY A 42 -9.61 0.66 -0.50
C GLY A 42 -9.60 -0.86 -0.49
N SER A 43 -8.52 -1.49 -0.99
CA SER A 43 -8.43 -2.94 -1.14
C SER A 43 -7.06 -3.52 -0.75
N ILE A 44 -6.41 -2.94 0.25
CA ILE A 44 -5.10 -3.42 0.70
C ILE A 44 -5.28 -4.70 1.53
N LYS A 45 -4.80 -5.81 0.98
CA LYS A 45 -4.72 -7.08 1.70
C LYS A 45 -3.30 -7.29 2.21
N LEU A 46 -3.17 -7.52 3.51
CA LEU A 46 -1.90 -7.74 4.18
C LEU A 46 -1.88 -9.12 4.82
N LEU A 47 -0.85 -9.90 4.56
CA LEU A 47 -0.59 -11.14 5.28
C LEU A 47 -0.01 -10.77 6.65
N ARG A 48 -0.83 -10.79 7.70
CA ARG A 48 -0.49 -10.27 9.04
C ARG A 48 -0.69 -11.27 10.17
N LEU A 49 -1.34 -12.40 9.90
CA LEU A 49 -1.51 -13.47 10.86
C LEU A 49 -0.95 -14.76 10.26
N ALA A 50 -0.02 -15.41 10.94
CA ALA A 50 0.49 -16.73 10.53
C ALA A 50 1.09 -17.50 11.70
N LYS A 51 1.24 -18.80 11.53
CA LYS A 51 1.99 -19.65 12.47
C LYS A 51 3.46 -19.25 12.45
N LYS A 52 4.09 -19.21 13.62
CA LYS A 52 5.48 -18.70 13.81
C LYS A 52 6.51 -19.35 12.86
N ALA A 53 6.38 -20.64 12.58
CA ALA A 53 7.30 -21.40 11.73
C ALA A 53 6.85 -21.48 10.27
N ALA A 54 5.74 -20.86 9.89
CA ALA A 54 5.12 -21.08 8.57
C ALA A 54 5.83 -20.36 7.42
N GLY A 55 6.73 -19.40 7.70
CA GLY A 55 7.37 -18.65 6.62
C GLY A 55 8.39 -17.64 7.07
N LYS A 56 8.91 -16.90 6.10
CA LYS A 56 9.93 -15.86 6.30
C LYS A 56 9.52 -14.58 5.59
N PHE A 57 9.90 -13.43 6.16
CA PHE A 57 9.80 -12.14 5.49
C PHE A 57 10.85 -12.04 4.39
N THR A 58 10.43 -11.58 3.24
CA THR A 58 11.30 -11.32 2.07
C THR A 58 11.11 -9.87 1.64
N ARG A 59 12.13 -9.29 0.99
CA ARG A 59 12.27 -7.90 0.59
C ARG A 59 12.52 -6.95 1.77
N SER A 60 13.41 -6.01 1.56
CA SER A 60 13.71 -4.92 2.51
C SER A 60 12.73 -3.74 2.39
N VAL A 61 12.07 -3.64 1.25
CA VAL A 61 11.00 -2.66 0.98
C VAL A 61 9.76 -3.41 0.51
N HIS A 62 8.57 -3.01 0.98
CA HIS A 62 7.33 -3.76 0.75
C HIS A 62 7.44 -5.21 1.24
N GLU A 63 7.87 -5.37 2.49
CA GLU A 63 8.03 -6.68 3.11
C GLU A 63 6.84 -7.59 2.83
N THR A 64 7.13 -8.74 2.26
CA THR A 64 6.14 -9.77 1.98
C THR A 64 6.46 -11.00 2.81
N TRP A 65 5.49 -11.49 3.56
CA TRP A 65 5.64 -12.73 4.29
C TRP A 65 5.36 -13.92 3.35
N GLN A 66 6.40 -14.67 3.02
CA GLN A 66 6.24 -15.88 2.22
C GLN A 66 5.89 -17.05 3.15
N ILE A 67 4.65 -17.50 3.06
CA ILE A 67 4.12 -18.61 3.86
C ILE A 67 4.19 -19.91 3.05
N GLN A 68 4.71 -20.95 3.69
CA GLN A 68 4.65 -22.30 3.15
C GLN A 68 3.33 -22.96 3.55
N GLY A 69 2.51 -23.33 2.57
CA GLY A 69 1.21 -23.94 2.77
C GLY A 69 0.02 -23.05 2.43
N ARG A 70 -1.18 -23.51 2.78
CA ARG A 70 -2.42 -22.82 2.42
C ARG A 70 -2.63 -21.57 3.28
N VAL A 71 -3.03 -20.48 2.65
CA VAL A 71 -3.36 -19.19 3.28
C VAL A 71 -4.85 -18.93 3.13
N GLY A 72 -5.49 -18.46 4.20
CA GLY A 72 -6.88 -18.03 4.24
C GLY A 72 -7.03 -16.51 4.22
N GLU A 73 -8.25 -16.03 4.38
CA GLU A 73 -8.58 -14.60 4.51
C GLU A 73 -9.56 -14.39 5.67
N LEU A 74 -9.39 -13.30 6.43
CA LEU A 74 -10.34 -12.85 7.42
C LEU A 74 -11.14 -11.67 6.85
N GLU A 75 -12.47 -11.72 7.01
CA GLU A 75 -13.37 -10.74 6.41
C GLU A 75 -13.37 -9.38 7.12
N ALA A 76 -13.26 -9.42 8.46
CA ALA A 76 -13.30 -8.19 9.24
C ALA A 76 -12.01 -7.38 9.04
N PRO A 77 -12.12 -6.06 8.76
CA PRO A 77 -10.95 -5.26 8.46
C PRO A 77 -10.11 -4.95 9.70
N LEU A 78 -8.80 -4.84 9.47
CA LEU A 78 -7.86 -4.22 10.39
C LEU A 78 -7.92 -2.70 10.20
N MET A 79 -8.40 -1.98 11.21
CA MET A 79 -8.60 -0.55 11.16
C MET A 79 -7.25 0.19 11.31
N HIS A 80 -6.94 1.07 10.38
CA HIS A 80 -5.70 1.84 10.38
C HIS A 80 -6.01 3.34 10.42
N TYR A 81 -5.99 3.90 11.62
CA TYR A 81 -6.22 5.33 11.85
C TYR A 81 -4.99 6.15 11.47
N LYS A 82 -5.21 7.22 10.74
CA LYS A 82 -4.18 8.19 10.31
C LYS A 82 -4.67 9.59 10.58
N ASP A 83 -4.12 10.22 11.60
CA ASP A 83 -4.54 11.56 12.02
C ASP A 83 -3.95 12.67 11.15
N ASN A 84 -2.78 12.44 10.54
CA ASN A 84 -2.05 13.40 9.73
C ASN A 84 -1.81 12.88 8.31
N LEU A 85 -2.85 12.93 7.46
CA LEU A 85 -2.77 12.45 6.08
C LEU A 85 -1.62 13.11 5.32
N THR A 86 -1.58 14.43 5.32
CA THR A 86 -0.65 15.20 4.49
C THR A 86 0.79 15.05 4.98
N THR A 87 1.05 15.34 6.26
CA THR A 87 2.42 15.32 6.81
C THR A 87 3.03 13.92 6.77
N SER A 88 2.28 12.91 7.23
CA SER A 88 2.77 11.53 7.24
C SER A 88 2.94 10.95 5.84
N PHE A 89 2.13 11.37 4.88
CA PHE A 89 2.23 10.91 3.51
C PHE A 89 3.40 11.58 2.78
N ILE A 90 3.53 12.91 2.89
CA ILE A 90 4.61 13.66 2.23
C ILE A 90 5.99 13.20 2.74
N SER A 91 6.15 12.98 4.05
CA SER A 91 7.41 12.46 4.59
C SER A 91 7.76 11.08 4.01
N LYS A 92 6.76 10.24 3.79
CA LYS A 92 6.93 8.92 3.17
C LYS A 92 7.19 8.97 1.66
N ILE A 93 6.65 9.97 0.95
CA ILE A 93 6.91 10.14 -0.50
C ILE A 93 8.40 10.20 -0.79
N THR A 94 9.17 10.93 0.02
CA THR A 94 10.61 11.06 -0.18
C THR A 94 11.31 9.72 0.02
N SER A 95 11.06 9.05 1.13
CA SER A 95 11.73 7.78 1.45
C SER A 95 11.34 6.66 0.48
N TYR A 96 10.04 6.44 0.28
CA TYR A 96 9.55 5.40 -0.62
C TYR A 96 9.83 5.72 -2.09
N GLY A 97 9.70 6.99 -2.49
CA GLY A 97 10.01 7.39 -3.86
C GLY A 97 11.47 7.11 -4.25
N LEU A 98 12.40 7.35 -3.31
CA LEU A 98 13.81 7.02 -3.52
C LEU A 98 14.01 5.49 -3.65
N LEU A 99 13.46 4.71 -2.72
CA LEU A 99 13.60 3.25 -2.72
C LEU A 99 12.96 2.62 -3.97
N ASP A 100 11.73 3.03 -4.32
CA ASP A 100 11.05 2.57 -5.55
C ASP A 100 11.85 2.94 -6.81
N SER A 101 12.47 4.12 -6.82
CA SER A 101 13.33 4.53 -7.95
C SER A 101 14.56 3.65 -8.12
N GLN A 102 15.18 3.23 -7.00
CA GLN A 102 16.32 2.31 -7.00
C GLN A 102 15.91 0.90 -7.45
N GLU A 103 14.76 0.40 -6.97
CA GLU A 103 14.23 -0.89 -7.39
C GLU A 103 13.96 -0.91 -8.91
N LEU A 104 13.33 0.14 -9.46
CA LEU A 104 13.10 0.25 -10.90
C LEU A 104 14.39 0.27 -11.72
N VAL A 105 15.45 0.89 -11.22
CA VAL A 105 16.75 0.87 -11.87
C VAL A 105 17.35 -0.55 -11.84
N SER A 106 17.26 -1.25 -10.71
CA SER A 106 17.74 -2.63 -10.60
C SER A 106 16.98 -3.62 -11.50
N GLU A 107 15.70 -3.33 -11.77
CA GLU A 107 14.86 -4.07 -12.71
C GLU A 107 15.06 -3.71 -14.19
N ASN A 108 16.11 -2.94 -14.54
CA ASN A 108 16.35 -2.43 -15.88
C ASN A 108 15.20 -1.60 -16.46
N LYS A 109 14.49 -0.85 -15.62
CA LYS A 109 13.43 0.09 -16.02
C LYS A 109 13.95 1.54 -15.93
N PRO A 110 14.69 2.05 -16.92
CA PRO A 110 15.35 3.34 -16.85
C PRO A 110 14.33 4.49 -16.84
N PHE A 111 14.86 5.68 -16.50
CA PHE A 111 14.13 6.94 -16.61
C PHE A 111 13.62 7.20 -18.03
N SER A 112 12.42 7.77 -18.12
CA SER A 112 11.81 8.22 -19.37
C SER A 112 11.05 9.52 -19.15
N TYR A 113 11.23 10.51 -20.02
CA TYR A 113 10.47 11.77 -20.01
C TYR A 113 8.97 11.55 -20.21
N PHE A 114 8.60 10.59 -21.06
CA PHE A 114 7.22 10.21 -21.25
C PHE A 114 6.59 9.71 -19.92
N LYS A 115 7.30 8.84 -19.20
CA LYS A 115 6.82 8.35 -17.90
C LYS A 115 6.76 9.46 -16.85
N LEU A 116 7.71 10.39 -16.85
CA LEU A 116 7.71 11.54 -15.94
C LEU A 116 6.45 12.39 -16.11
N LEU A 117 6.03 12.64 -17.34
CA LEU A 117 4.88 13.50 -17.65
C LEU A 117 3.55 12.77 -17.48
N PHE A 118 3.43 11.56 -18.02
CA PHE A 118 2.13 10.90 -18.14
C PHE A 118 1.80 9.97 -16.98
N PHE A 119 2.76 9.40 -16.27
CA PHE A 119 2.47 8.44 -15.19
C PHE A 119 1.81 9.09 -13.97
N PRO A 120 2.19 10.30 -13.51
CA PRO A 120 1.48 10.96 -12.43
C PRO A 120 0.01 11.24 -12.78
N LEU A 121 -0.24 11.71 -14.00
CA LEU A 121 -1.61 11.95 -14.49
C LEU A 121 -2.42 10.65 -14.58
N ALA A 122 -1.84 9.62 -15.17
CA ALA A 122 -2.46 8.30 -15.26
C ALA A 122 -2.75 7.71 -13.87
N LYS A 123 -1.84 7.91 -12.90
CA LYS A 123 -2.01 7.47 -11.50
C LYS A 123 -3.15 8.19 -10.81
N PHE A 124 -3.30 9.50 -11.05
CA PHE A 124 -4.45 10.27 -10.57
C PHE A 124 -5.76 9.72 -11.15
N ILE A 125 -5.85 9.62 -12.47
CA ILE A 125 -7.05 9.11 -13.17
C ILE A 125 -7.39 7.70 -12.71
N GLN A 126 -6.40 6.82 -12.60
CA GLN A 126 -6.57 5.46 -12.10
C GLN A 126 -7.22 5.43 -10.72
N ASN A 127 -6.69 6.22 -9.77
CA ASN A 127 -7.19 6.22 -8.39
C ASN A 127 -8.56 6.90 -8.28
N TYR A 128 -8.73 8.06 -8.94
CA TYR A 128 -9.92 8.86 -8.78
C TYR A 128 -11.11 8.31 -9.57
N LEU A 129 -10.90 7.94 -10.86
CA LEU A 129 -11.97 7.44 -11.72
C LEU A 129 -12.06 5.92 -11.72
N PHE A 130 -11.03 5.21 -12.18
CA PHE A 130 -11.12 3.76 -12.39
C PHE A 130 -11.26 2.97 -11.08
N LYS A 131 -10.56 3.36 -10.02
CA LYS A 131 -10.69 2.78 -8.68
C LYS A 131 -11.77 3.47 -7.84
N ARG A 132 -12.63 4.28 -8.47
CA ARG A 132 -13.79 4.94 -7.86
C ARG A 132 -13.48 5.82 -6.65
N GLY A 133 -12.28 6.36 -6.53
CA GLY A 133 -11.90 7.25 -5.43
C GLY A 133 -12.84 8.47 -5.29
N LEU A 134 -13.49 8.89 -6.38
CA LEU A 134 -14.53 9.93 -6.35
C LEU A 134 -15.68 9.62 -5.37
N GLN A 135 -15.95 8.33 -5.07
CA GLN A 135 -17.02 7.94 -4.13
C GLN A 135 -16.63 8.16 -2.66
N ASP A 136 -15.34 8.34 -2.36
CA ASP A 136 -14.86 8.75 -1.04
C ASP A 136 -14.87 10.30 -0.87
N GLY A 137 -15.45 11.03 -1.84
CA GLY A 137 -15.60 12.48 -1.79
C GLY A 137 -14.26 13.20 -1.81
N ILE A 138 -14.15 14.26 -0.98
CA ILE A 138 -12.95 15.12 -0.93
C ILE A 138 -11.70 14.34 -0.47
N LEU A 139 -11.84 13.36 0.41
CA LEU A 139 -10.71 12.53 0.86
C LEU A 139 -10.18 11.64 -0.26
N GLY A 140 -11.08 11.09 -1.10
CA GLY A 140 -10.68 10.34 -2.29
C GLY A 140 -9.94 11.20 -3.31
N LEU A 141 -10.37 12.46 -3.50
CA LEU A 141 -9.68 13.43 -4.33
C LEU A 141 -8.26 13.71 -3.81
N PHE A 142 -8.13 14.05 -2.52
CA PHE A 142 -6.81 14.28 -1.90
C PHE A 142 -5.91 13.06 -2.01
N HIS A 143 -6.45 11.88 -1.73
CA HIS A 143 -5.69 10.65 -1.86
C HIS A 143 -5.20 10.42 -3.30
N ALA A 144 -6.02 10.66 -4.31
CA ALA A 144 -5.62 10.52 -5.71
C ALA A 144 -4.48 11.50 -6.09
N TYR A 145 -4.52 12.75 -5.60
CA TYR A 145 -3.42 13.71 -5.76
C TYR A 145 -2.13 13.24 -5.08
N LEU A 146 -2.21 12.73 -3.85
CA LEU A 146 -1.04 12.23 -3.12
C LEU A 146 -0.39 11.03 -3.83
N MET A 147 -1.20 10.12 -4.38
CA MET A 147 -0.69 8.98 -5.17
C MET A 147 -0.06 9.44 -6.49
N SER A 148 -0.61 10.47 -7.12
CA SER A 148 0.00 11.11 -8.29
C SER A 148 1.36 11.74 -7.95
N LEU A 149 1.43 12.45 -6.82
CA LEU A 149 2.68 13.06 -6.33
C LEU A 149 3.74 12.00 -6.01
N GLN A 150 3.36 10.86 -5.41
CA GLN A 150 4.29 9.74 -5.22
C GLN A 150 4.82 9.22 -6.55
N SER A 151 3.94 9.02 -7.54
CA SER A 151 4.36 8.61 -8.89
C SER A 151 5.33 9.59 -9.53
N LEU A 152 5.11 10.89 -9.35
CA LEU A 152 6.02 11.94 -9.83
C LEU A 152 7.38 11.84 -9.11
N SER A 153 7.39 11.74 -7.79
CA SER A 153 8.63 11.71 -7.00
C SER A 153 9.54 10.54 -7.41
N VAL A 154 8.98 9.35 -7.64
CA VAL A 154 9.73 8.19 -8.15
C VAL A 154 10.44 8.53 -9.45
N ARG A 155 9.77 9.20 -10.40
CA ARG A 155 10.35 9.57 -11.69
C ARG A 155 11.40 10.66 -11.58
N VAL A 156 11.20 11.62 -10.68
CA VAL A 156 12.20 12.65 -10.38
C VAL A 156 13.46 12.01 -9.79
N PHE A 157 13.35 11.09 -8.84
CA PHE A 157 14.50 10.36 -8.30
C PHE A 157 15.21 9.50 -9.35
N GLN A 158 14.47 8.85 -10.25
CA GLN A 158 15.10 8.14 -11.38
C GLN A 158 15.92 9.09 -12.28
N TRP A 159 15.39 10.29 -12.54
CA TRP A 159 16.09 11.31 -13.33
C TRP A 159 17.35 11.82 -12.62
N GLN A 160 17.26 12.12 -11.32
CA GLN A 160 18.41 12.53 -10.51
C GLN A 160 19.50 11.45 -10.51
N ASN A 161 19.13 10.19 -10.25
CA ASN A 161 20.07 9.07 -10.23
C ASN A 161 20.78 8.87 -11.59
N LYS A 162 20.10 9.14 -12.71
CA LYS A 162 20.71 9.10 -14.05
C LYS A 162 21.75 10.19 -14.24
N ARG A 163 21.61 11.36 -13.59
CA ARG A 163 22.54 12.49 -13.73
C ARG A 163 23.75 12.40 -12.81
N VAL A 164 23.60 11.74 -11.66
CA VAL A 164 24.66 11.63 -10.64
C VAL A 164 25.62 10.47 -10.94
N ARG A 165 25.20 9.50 -11.76
CA ARG A 165 26.09 8.42 -12.23
C ARG A 165 26.57 8.78 -13.63
N PRO A 166 27.89 9.13 -13.80
CA PRO A 166 28.50 9.36 -15.09
C PRO A 166 28.51 8.10 -15.93
#